data_3d9cbe76cee6c7320b6bbef4933ee589
#
_entry.id   3d9cbe76cee6c7320b6bbef4933ee589
#
_cell.length_a   1.000
_cell.length_b   1.000
_cell.length_c   1.000
_cell.angle_alpha   90.00
_cell.angle_beta   90.00
_cell.angle_gamma   90.00
#
_symmetry.space_group_name_H-M   'P 1'
#
loop_
_entity.id
_entity.type
_entity.pdbx_description
1 polymer ?
#
loop_
_entity_poly.entity_id
_entity_poly.type
_entity_poly.pdbx_seq_one_letter_code
_entity_poly.pdbx_strand_id
1 'polypeptide(L)'
;MKYLIKTFLFISIIFAQYPADTLLILPSTSKIERMLIFPISKWQRISYGSPEMNCQFFPSCSQYGAIAINKKGPILGLFATSDRIIRCNPSAMKTHSMIGGSFYQDGRIIDMLKPEYINNEKSPVIAGILSIVPGLG
;
A
#
# COMPACT_ATOMS: atom_id res chain seq x y z
N MET A 1 -32.72 22.28 4.10
CA MET A 1 -31.50 21.93 4.86
C MET A 1 -31.40 20.44 5.13
N LYS A 2 -32.42 19.74 5.63
CA LYS A 2 -32.39 18.27 5.90
C LYS A 2 -32.11 17.41 4.66
N TYR A 3 -32.57 17.78 3.46
CA TYR A 3 -32.36 17.02 2.23
C TYR A 3 -30.95 17.22 1.64
N LEU A 4 -30.36 18.41 1.78
CA LEU A 4 -28.99 18.70 1.39
C LEU A 4 -27.98 17.88 2.19
N ILE A 5 -28.22 17.69 3.49
CA ILE A 5 -27.37 16.87 4.35
C ILE A 5 -27.47 15.38 3.96
N LYS A 6 -28.69 14.89 3.65
CA LYS A 6 -28.90 13.50 3.20
C LYS A 6 -28.26 13.23 1.84
N THR A 7 -28.38 14.15 0.88
CA THR A 7 -27.71 14.02 -0.44
C THR A 7 -26.20 14.09 -0.31
N PHE A 8 -25.68 14.95 0.56
CA PHE A 8 -24.23 15.02 0.81
C PHE A 8 -23.68 13.75 1.46
N LEU A 9 -24.38 13.16 2.42
CA LEU A 9 -24.05 11.87 3.03
C LEU A 9 -24.11 10.72 2.01
N PHE A 10 -25.12 10.72 1.13
CA PHE A 10 -25.27 9.68 0.11
C PHE A 10 -24.14 9.75 -0.94
N ILE A 11 -23.75 10.95 -1.35
CA ILE A 11 -22.62 11.18 -2.25
C ILE A 11 -21.30 10.74 -1.59
N SER A 12 -21.11 10.99 -0.30
CA SER A 12 -19.91 10.56 0.44
C SER A 12 -19.77 9.04 0.51
N ILE A 13 -20.88 8.31 0.65
CA ILE A 13 -20.89 6.83 0.68
C ILE A 13 -20.49 6.25 -0.70
N ILE A 14 -20.93 6.89 -1.80
CA ILE A 14 -20.56 6.46 -3.16
C ILE A 14 -19.07 6.67 -3.45
N PHE A 15 -18.43 7.68 -2.83
CA PHE A 15 -17.02 7.97 -3.03
C PHE A 15 -16.07 7.12 -2.17
N ALA A 16 -16.54 6.53 -1.07
CA ALA A 16 -15.73 5.70 -0.16
C ALA A 16 -15.75 4.21 -0.54
N GLN A 17 -15.68 3.91 -1.84
CA GLN A 17 -15.82 2.54 -2.34
C GLN A 17 -14.50 1.75 -2.33
N TYR A 18 -13.36 2.44 -2.30
CA TYR A 18 -12.04 1.82 -2.39
C TYR A 18 -11.20 2.08 -1.14
N PRO A 19 -10.30 1.16 -0.76
CA PRO A 19 -9.49 1.29 0.46
C PRO A 19 -8.66 2.57 0.54
N ALA A 20 -8.17 3.10 -0.58
CA ALA A 20 -7.42 4.35 -0.61
C ALA A 20 -8.31 5.58 -0.36
N ASP A 21 -9.59 5.53 -0.74
CA ASP A 21 -10.51 6.66 -0.54
C ASP A 21 -10.76 6.94 0.94
N THR A 22 -10.85 5.90 1.76
CA THR A 22 -11.00 6.05 3.21
C THR A 22 -9.82 6.78 3.84
N LEU A 23 -8.60 6.51 3.37
CA LEU A 23 -7.39 7.19 3.85
C LEU A 23 -7.33 8.66 3.42
N LEU A 24 -7.87 9.00 2.25
CA LEU A 24 -7.95 10.39 1.77
C LEU A 24 -8.87 11.27 2.65
N ILE A 25 -9.91 10.67 3.25
CA ILE A 25 -10.89 11.37 4.09
C ILE A 25 -10.41 11.48 5.54
N LEU A 26 -9.48 10.64 5.99
CA LEU A 26 -8.99 10.64 7.37
C LEU A 26 -8.37 11.99 7.74
N PRO A 27 -8.78 12.60 8.87
CA PRO A 27 -8.21 13.87 9.34
C PRO A 27 -6.73 13.75 9.72
N SER A 28 -6.27 12.55 10.08
CA SER A 28 -4.87 12.28 10.42
C SER A 28 -3.93 12.25 9.19
N THR A 29 -4.46 12.18 7.98
CA THR A 29 -3.66 12.13 6.74
C THR A 29 -3.21 13.54 6.35
N SER A 30 -1.90 13.75 6.28
CA SER A 30 -1.30 15.03 5.90
C SER A 30 -1.57 15.39 4.43
N LYS A 31 -1.39 16.67 4.07
CA LYS A 31 -1.59 17.13 2.67
C LYS A 31 -0.68 16.40 1.67
N ILE A 32 0.57 16.15 2.06
CA ILE A 32 1.56 15.45 1.21
C ILE A 32 1.15 13.99 1.01
N GLU A 33 0.74 13.30 2.06
CA GLU A 33 0.23 11.93 1.98
C GLU A 33 -1.00 11.84 1.09
N ARG A 34 -1.94 12.78 1.19
CA ARG A 34 -3.12 12.84 0.32
C ARG A 34 -2.73 13.00 -1.15
N MET A 35 -1.74 13.85 -1.47
CA MET A 35 -1.25 13.98 -2.84
C MET A 35 -0.67 12.68 -3.40
N LEU A 36 0.00 11.87 -2.56
CA LEU A 36 0.57 10.59 -2.96
C LEU A 36 -0.47 9.46 -3.00
N ILE A 37 -1.46 9.47 -2.11
CA ILE A 37 -2.53 8.47 -2.07
C ILE A 37 -3.56 8.70 -3.17
N PHE A 38 -3.78 9.95 -3.60
CA PHE A 38 -4.77 10.28 -4.63
C PHE A 38 -4.59 9.50 -5.95
N PRO A 39 -3.40 9.44 -6.58
CA PRO A 39 -3.21 8.62 -7.78
C PRO A 39 -3.43 7.12 -7.52
N ILE A 40 -3.14 6.63 -6.32
CA ILE A 40 -3.42 5.25 -5.93
C ILE A 40 -4.94 4.99 -5.90
N SER A 41 -5.73 5.91 -5.35
CA SER A 41 -7.19 5.83 -5.37
C SER A 41 -7.74 5.77 -6.80
N LYS A 42 -7.22 6.59 -7.71
CA LYS A 42 -7.60 6.55 -9.12
C LYS A 42 -7.23 5.23 -9.79
N TRP A 43 -6.04 4.72 -9.51
CA TRP A 43 -5.61 3.41 -10.00
C TRP A 43 -6.51 2.27 -9.51
N GLN A 44 -6.93 2.28 -8.24
CA GLN A 44 -7.83 1.25 -7.70
C GLN A 44 -9.17 1.21 -8.45
N ARG A 45 -9.71 2.36 -8.87
CA ARG A 45 -10.95 2.42 -9.65
C ARG A 45 -10.83 1.72 -11.01
N ILE A 46 -9.65 1.75 -11.60
CA ILE A 46 -9.37 1.11 -12.89
C ILE A 46 -9.04 -0.38 -12.68
N SER A 47 -8.13 -0.67 -11.75
CA SER A 47 -7.56 -2.01 -11.58
C SER A 47 -8.53 -3.02 -10.94
N TYR A 48 -9.36 -2.59 -10.00
CA TYR A 48 -10.29 -3.51 -9.32
C TYR A 48 -11.47 -3.97 -10.20
N GLY A 49 -11.74 -3.23 -11.27
CA GLY A 49 -12.74 -3.63 -12.28
C GLY A 49 -12.22 -4.60 -13.34
N SER A 50 -10.89 -4.85 -13.39
CA SER A 50 -10.25 -5.65 -14.44
C SER A 50 -9.69 -6.95 -13.86
N PRO A 51 -10.22 -8.13 -14.23
CA PRO A 51 -9.74 -9.42 -13.73
C PRO A 51 -8.29 -9.70 -14.12
N GLU A 52 -7.81 -9.10 -15.19
CA GLU A 52 -6.43 -9.25 -15.68
C GLU A 52 -5.38 -8.53 -14.82
N MET A 53 -5.81 -7.55 -14.00
CA MET A 53 -4.94 -6.75 -13.14
C MET A 53 -4.91 -7.25 -11.69
N ASN A 54 -5.17 -8.54 -11.47
CA ASN A 54 -5.17 -9.13 -10.14
C ASN A 54 -3.77 -9.14 -9.52
N CYS A 55 -3.67 -8.55 -8.33
CA CYS A 55 -2.43 -8.55 -7.56
C CYS A 55 -2.23 -9.91 -6.87
N GLN A 56 -1.02 -10.47 -6.98
CA GLN A 56 -0.64 -11.75 -6.32
C GLN A 56 -0.55 -11.63 -4.79
N PHE A 57 -0.54 -10.41 -4.26
CA PHE A 57 -0.40 -10.14 -2.84
C PHE A 57 -1.72 -9.74 -2.19
N PHE A 58 -1.88 -10.11 -0.92
CA PHE A 58 -2.94 -9.64 -0.04
C PHE A 58 -2.32 -8.86 1.15
N PRO A 59 -2.75 -7.63 1.43
CA PRO A 59 -3.60 -6.76 0.60
C PRO A 59 -2.94 -6.43 -0.75
N SER A 60 -3.70 -5.90 -1.73
CA SER A 60 -3.12 -5.55 -3.04
C SER A 60 -1.97 -4.53 -2.91
N CYS A 61 -1.06 -4.47 -3.90
CA CYS A 61 0.06 -3.53 -3.85
C CYS A 61 -0.38 -2.06 -3.75
N SER A 62 -1.49 -1.70 -4.38
CA SER A 62 -2.06 -0.37 -4.27
C SER A 62 -2.64 -0.08 -2.87
N GLN A 63 -3.33 -1.05 -2.27
CA GLN A 63 -3.83 -0.91 -0.90
C GLN A 63 -2.70 -0.83 0.12
N TYR A 64 -1.70 -1.70 -0.01
CA TYR A 64 -0.50 -1.67 0.82
C TYR A 64 0.22 -0.33 0.71
N GLY A 65 0.40 0.20 -0.51
CA GLY A 65 1.07 1.48 -0.74
C GLY A 65 0.34 2.64 -0.06
N ALA A 66 -0.98 2.71 -0.18
CA ALA A 66 -1.78 3.74 0.49
C ALA A 66 -1.65 3.65 2.03
N ILE A 67 -1.71 2.44 2.60
CA ILE A 67 -1.52 2.21 4.04
C ILE A 67 -0.09 2.54 4.47
N ALA A 68 0.92 2.15 3.70
CA ALA A 68 2.32 2.41 4.00
C ALA A 68 2.63 3.91 4.04
N ILE A 69 2.13 4.68 3.07
CA ILE A 69 2.27 6.14 3.03
C ILE A 69 1.60 6.77 4.25
N ASN A 70 0.40 6.35 4.60
CA ASN A 70 -0.33 6.91 5.75
C ASN A 70 0.32 6.54 7.10
N LYS A 71 0.84 5.31 7.26
CA LYS A 71 1.40 4.84 8.55
C LYS A 71 2.87 5.19 8.76
N LYS A 72 3.67 5.17 7.69
CA LYS A 72 5.13 5.39 7.76
C LYS A 72 5.57 6.76 7.24
N GLY A 73 4.61 7.55 6.78
CA GLY A 73 4.87 8.83 6.11
C GLY A 73 5.23 8.67 4.63
N PRO A 74 5.32 9.80 3.91
CA PRO A 74 5.44 9.80 2.45
C PRO A 74 6.70 9.10 1.93
N ILE A 75 7.86 9.35 2.52
CA ILE A 75 9.15 8.84 2.03
C ILE A 75 9.27 7.33 2.30
N LEU A 76 9.15 6.91 3.55
CA LEU A 76 9.27 5.50 3.92
C LEU A 76 8.14 4.64 3.34
N GLY A 77 6.95 5.21 3.22
CA GLY A 77 5.81 4.55 2.58
C GLY A 77 6.05 4.30 1.09
N LEU A 78 6.65 5.24 0.36
CA LEU A 78 7.03 5.05 -1.04
C LEU A 78 8.10 3.97 -1.20
N PHE A 79 9.15 3.97 -0.37
CA PHE A 79 10.19 2.93 -0.40
C PHE A 79 9.61 1.54 -0.12
N ALA A 80 8.77 1.39 0.91
CA ALA A 80 8.12 0.13 1.22
C ALA A 80 7.20 -0.36 0.09
N THR A 81 6.52 0.57 -0.58
CA THR A 81 5.66 0.27 -1.73
C THR A 81 6.49 -0.18 -2.93
N SER A 82 7.58 0.51 -3.22
CA SER A 82 8.48 0.18 -4.33
C SER A 82 9.13 -1.19 -4.14
N ASP A 83 9.64 -1.50 -2.94
CA ASP A 83 10.17 -2.81 -2.59
C ASP A 83 9.16 -3.92 -2.87
N ARG A 84 7.90 -3.70 -2.48
CA ARG A 84 6.85 -4.68 -2.71
C ARG A 84 6.52 -4.86 -4.19
N ILE A 85 6.47 -3.77 -4.97
CA ILE A 85 6.22 -3.84 -6.41
C ILE A 85 7.33 -4.62 -7.12
N ILE A 86 8.59 -4.43 -6.74
CA ILE A 86 9.72 -5.19 -7.30
C ILE A 86 9.58 -6.68 -6.99
N ARG A 87 9.11 -7.05 -5.80
CA ARG A 87 8.84 -8.44 -5.43
C ARG A 87 7.59 -9.03 -6.10
N CYS A 88 6.71 -8.20 -6.65
CA CYS A 88 5.51 -8.63 -7.37
C CYS A 88 5.84 -9.06 -8.80
N ASN A 89 6.47 -10.22 -8.93
CA ASN A 89 6.85 -10.83 -10.20
C ASN A 89 6.26 -12.24 -10.36
N PRO A 90 6.22 -12.83 -11.56
CA PRO A 90 5.60 -14.14 -11.80
C PRO A 90 6.18 -15.29 -10.95
N SER A 91 7.43 -15.19 -10.49
CA SER A 91 8.05 -16.21 -9.65
C SER A 91 7.75 -16.05 -8.15
N ALA A 92 7.12 -14.96 -7.73
CA ALA A 92 6.85 -14.67 -6.32
C ALA A 92 6.04 -15.78 -5.64
N MET A 93 5.02 -16.30 -6.29
CA MET A 93 4.18 -17.42 -5.79
C MET A 93 5.01 -18.67 -5.53
N LYS A 94 5.85 -19.05 -6.50
CA LYS A 94 6.72 -20.23 -6.40
C LYS A 94 7.73 -20.06 -5.26
N THR A 95 8.40 -18.92 -5.20
CA THR A 95 9.38 -18.63 -4.15
C THR A 95 8.73 -18.64 -2.76
N HIS A 96 7.54 -18.02 -2.64
CA HIS A 96 6.81 -17.95 -1.36
C HIS A 96 6.38 -19.34 -0.87
N SER A 97 5.91 -20.21 -1.77
CA SER A 97 5.55 -21.59 -1.42
C SER A 97 6.77 -22.42 -1.01
N MET A 98 7.94 -22.24 -1.66
CA MET A 98 9.17 -22.95 -1.32
C MET A 98 9.69 -22.62 0.08
N ILE A 99 9.49 -21.39 0.57
CA ILE A 99 9.92 -20.97 1.91
C ILE A 99 8.85 -21.20 2.99
N GLY A 100 7.75 -21.90 2.65
CA GLY A 100 6.68 -22.18 3.61
C GLY A 100 5.85 -20.96 4.00
N GLY A 101 5.72 -19.97 3.11
CA GLY A 101 4.96 -18.76 3.35
C GLY A 101 3.46 -19.00 3.42
N SER A 102 2.74 -18.07 4.08
CA SER A 102 1.29 -18.15 4.27
C SER A 102 0.54 -17.55 3.08
N PHE A 103 -0.59 -18.18 2.73
CA PHE A 103 -1.48 -17.72 1.67
C PHE A 103 -2.84 -17.32 2.25
N TYR A 104 -3.46 -16.33 1.63
CA TYR A 104 -4.84 -15.95 1.92
C TYR A 104 -5.81 -16.98 1.34
N GLN A 105 -7.08 -16.95 1.75
CA GLN A 105 -8.10 -17.93 1.33
C GLN A 105 -8.30 -18.02 -0.19
N ASP A 106 -8.02 -16.95 -0.92
CA ASP A 106 -8.09 -16.86 -2.38
C ASP A 106 -6.77 -17.21 -3.09
N GLY A 107 -5.77 -17.71 -2.36
CA GLY A 107 -4.47 -18.13 -2.89
C GLY A 107 -3.44 -17.00 -3.04
N ARG A 108 -3.76 -15.76 -2.66
CA ARG A 108 -2.79 -14.65 -2.69
C ARG A 108 -1.79 -14.73 -1.55
N ILE A 109 -0.58 -14.26 -1.79
CA ILE A 109 0.49 -14.19 -0.80
C ILE A 109 0.13 -13.19 0.30
N ILE A 110 0.14 -13.60 1.56
CA ILE A 110 -0.06 -12.68 2.70
C ILE A 110 1.24 -11.92 2.95
N ASP A 111 1.19 -10.61 2.75
CA ASP A 111 2.30 -9.71 3.02
C ASP A 111 1.75 -8.40 3.64
N MET A 112 1.55 -8.45 4.95
CA MET A 112 1.02 -7.32 5.72
C MET A 112 2.14 -6.32 6.06
N LEU A 113 1.78 -5.05 6.19
CA LEU A 113 2.69 -4.04 6.67
C LEU A 113 3.08 -4.36 8.14
N LYS A 114 4.30 -4.80 8.34
CA LYS A 114 4.81 -5.10 9.69
C LYS A 114 5.00 -3.79 10.46
N PRO A 115 4.49 -3.66 11.68
CA PRO A 115 4.72 -2.49 12.53
C PRO A 115 6.20 -2.35 12.94
N GLU A 116 6.96 -3.40 12.85
CA GLU A 116 8.30 -3.59 13.39
C GLU A 116 9.44 -2.92 12.58
N TYR A 117 9.13 -2.37 11.40
CA TYR A 117 10.14 -1.69 10.55
C TYR A 117 10.65 -0.36 11.12
N ILE A 118 10.10 0.09 12.26
CA ILE A 118 10.49 1.38 12.88
C ILE A 118 11.50 1.17 14.02
N ASN A 119 11.59 -0.03 14.61
CA ASN A 119 12.29 -0.22 15.89
C ASN A 119 13.50 -1.17 15.86
N ASN A 120 13.91 -1.76 14.76
CA ASN A 120 15.06 -2.67 14.74
C ASN A 120 16.14 -2.23 13.73
N GLU A 121 17.30 -2.06 14.26
CA GLU A 121 18.70 -1.86 13.90
C GLU A 121 19.17 -2.08 12.43
N LYS A 122 18.33 -2.54 11.53
CA LYS A 122 18.65 -2.70 10.10
C LYS A 122 17.63 -1.97 9.25
N SER A 123 17.67 -0.63 9.31
CA SER A 123 16.87 0.19 8.39
C SER A 123 17.38 0.00 6.96
N PRO A 124 16.54 -0.44 6.00
CA PRO A 124 16.94 -0.54 4.60
C PRO A 124 17.34 0.82 4.01
N VAL A 125 16.88 1.91 4.61
CA VAL A 125 17.27 3.28 4.25
C VAL A 125 18.71 3.55 4.66
N ILE A 126 19.11 3.13 5.88
CA ILE A 126 20.50 3.27 6.36
C ILE A 126 21.42 2.38 5.53
N ALA A 127 21.01 1.14 5.25
CA ALA A 127 21.76 0.24 4.38
C ALA A 127 21.90 0.81 2.95
N GLY A 128 20.86 1.42 2.41
CA GLY A 128 20.89 2.09 1.11
C GLY A 128 21.82 3.31 1.09
N ILE A 129 21.82 4.12 2.15
CA ILE A 129 22.73 5.28 2.27
C ILE A 129 24.18 4.82 2.45
N LEU A 130 24.39 3.78 3.26
CA LEU A 130 25.73 3.21 3.49
C LEU A 130 26.31 2.55 2.25
N SER A 131 25.47 1.98 1.36
CA SER A 131 25.90 1.38 0.10
C SER A 131 26.41 2.39 -0.94
N ILE A 132 26.07 3.68 -0.78
CA ILE A 132 26.59 4.76 -1.64
C ILE A 132 28.07 5.04 -1.33
N VAL A 133 28.51 4.72 -0.11
CA VAL A 133 29.93 4.89 0.28
C VAL A 133 30.64 3.56 0.17
N PRO A 134 31.57 3.38 -0.83
CA PRO A 134 32.30 2.13 -1.00
C PRO A 134 33.09 1.79 0.28
N GLY A 135 32.80 0.59 0.85
CA GLY A 135 33.53 0.09 2.02
C GLY A 135 32.80 0.21 3.37
N LEU A 136 31.56 0.69 3.40
CA LEU A 136 30.74 0.77 4.64
C LEU A 136 29.53 -0.18 4.63
N GLY A 137 29.35 -0.98 3.55
CA GLY A 137 28.27 -1.97 3.41
C GLY A 137 28.71 -3.37 3.79
#